data_5ef06d42938f7968b8cc8668828adf24
#
_entry.id   5ef06d42938f7968b8cc8668828adf24
#
_cell.length_a   1.000
_cell.length_b   1.000
_cell.length_c   1.000
_cell.angle_alpha   90.00
_cell.angle_beta   90.00
_cell.angle_gamma   90.00
#
_symmetry.space_group_name_H-M   'P 1'
#
loop_
_entity.id
_entity.type
_entity.pdbx_description
1 polymer ?
#
loop_
_entity_poly.entity_id
_entity_poly.type
_entity_poly.pdbx_seq_one_letter_code
_entity_poly.pdbx_strand_id
1 'polypeptide(L)'
;MDRVLIFVTLGFALMFFIIREGTRMTKVRLYEIIIAVYTFSCCFSRMYIPLFNLGDDSGGSFGPSLAIWPFYAMSLVLIWIIARDKRWRIRRPNIWLFFVLLAYAGYTLANPYNAYRMYTVIEVFYLLSFAVFMYLFANSFSVKSVIRGIYMGLVATVVLNFLLSICYPVLNMEGVIKLYDSEAATRSDERVGAVATMGHPNVLGTYASYYFVFFAACFVTAYKRQLSAVCVGMAFLIIVMTASRSALMASIVALVAIVVFYIYRRYKLLSFQSVLKGIIPLGIFIALLLTGPLSFLFSDVEDLDEMTTSRLMHYYCGYEIFEDHPLIGVGLNAHLNYLAENGSAMMFEQIFDMTDLYQPEEFMFSNPIHNIWIILIDELGLVGFLPLLGFVIWYIATFKRRTRSSRNRYYNILNISGLGVVCCWLVQGNSDWAPLTPQVLNLSLMFVVLSLNRHYAAEEHPEFESVEAYKRRMRAAEASDEAIEVVPA
;
A
#
# COMPACT_ATOMS: atom_id res chain seq x y z
N MET A 1 -22.50 -17.14 5.66
CA MET A 1 -23.25 -17.32 4.42
C MET A 1 -23.69 -15.99 3.81
N ASP A 2 -24.15 -15.06 4.60
CA ASP A 2 -24.67 -13.75 4.11
C ASP A 2 -23.64 -12.85 3.43
N ARG A 3 -22.38 -12.84 3.91
CA ARG A 3 -21.29 -12.02 3.33
C ARG A 3 -20.91 -12.50 1.93
N VAL A 4 -20.83 -13.83 1.73
CA VAL A 4 -20.55 -14.44 0.42
C VAL A 4 -21.67 -14.12 -0.55
N LEU A 5 -22.92 -14.20 -0.08
CA LEU A 5 -24.11 -13.88 -0.89
C LEU A 5 -24.12 -12.40 -1.30
N ILE A 6 -23.83 -11.49 -0.37
CA ILE A 6 -23.69 -10.04 -0.66
C ILE A 6 -22.57 -9.79 -1.67
N PHE A 7 -21.40 -10.41 -1.48
CA PHE A 7 -20.26 -10.29 -2.39
C PHE A 7 -20.59 -10.77 -3.79
N VAL A 8 -21.19 -11.97 -3.90
CA VAL A 8 -21.59 -12.57 -5.17
C VAL A 8 -22.66 -11.71 -5.84
N THR A 9 -23.67 -11.27 -5.11
CA THR A 9 -24.76 -10.43 -5.62
C THR A 9 -24.26 -9.08 -6.13
N LEU A 10 -23.42 -8.39 -5.35
CA LEU A 10 -22.79 -7.15 -5.76
C LEU A 10 -21.87 -7.34 -6.96
N GLY A 11 -21.10 -8.43 -6.99
CA GLY A 11 -20.24 -8.79 -8.11
C GLY A 11 -21.03 -9.02 -9.39
N PHE A 12 -22.13 -9.76 -9.33
CA PHE A 12 -23.02 -9.98 -10.48
C PHE A 12 -23.74 -8.69 -10.91
N ALA A 13 -24.26 -7.90 -9.98
CA ALA A 13 -24.92 -6.63 -10.29
C ALA A 13 -23.94 -5.66 -10.98
N LEU A 14 -22.71 -5.59 -10.48
CA LEU A 14 -21.66 -4.76 -11.06
C LEU A 14 -21.24 -5.26 -12.44
N MET A 15 -21.06 -6.57 -12.61
CA MET A 15 -20.74 -7.19 -13.90
C MET A 15 -21.86 -6.95 -14.91
N PHE A 16 -23.12 -7.11 -14.50
CA PHE A 16 -24.28 -6.81 -15.34
C PHE A 16 -24.32 -5.33 -15.76
N PHE A 17 -24.07 -4.41 -14.79
CA PHE A 17 -23.97 -2.98 -15.08
C PHE A 17 -22.86 -2.66 -16.09
N ILE A 18 -21.66 -3.23 -15.89
CA ILE A 18 -20.52 -3.06 -16.80
C ILE A 18 -20.84 -3.59 -18.20
N ILE A 19 -21.49 -4.74 -18.31
CA ILE A 19 -21.90 -5.32 -19.60
C ILE A 19 -22.95 -4.43 -20.28
N ARG A 20 -23.99 -4.03 -19.55
CA ARG A 20 -25.09 -3.22 -20.07
C ARG A 20 -24.64 -1.83 -20.52
N GLU A 21 -23.94 -1.12 -19.65
CA GLU A 21 -23.50 0.25 -19.94
C GLU A 21 -22.24 0.30 -20.79
N GLY A 22 -21.42 -0.74 -20.78
CA GLY A 22 -20.22 -0.85 -21.63
C GLY A 22 -20.52 -0.82 -23.11
N THR A 23 -21.73 -1.22 -23.53
CA THR A 23 -22.19 -1.10 -24.94
C THR A 23 -22.51 0.34 -25.34
N ARG A 24 -22.83 1.21 -24.38
CA ARG A 24 -23.20 2.60 -24.59
C ARG A 24 -22.07 3.59 -24.39
N MET A 25 -21.00 3.17 -23.71
CA MET A 25 -19.87 4.05 -23.36
C MET A 25 -18.72 3.91 -24.36
N THR A 26 -17.90 4.95 -24.47
CA THR A 26 -16.63 4.82 -25.16
C THR A 26 -15.74 3.81 -24.44
N LYS A 27 -14.97 3.00 -25.18
CA LYS A 27 -14.07 1.99 -24.59
C LYS A 27 -13.13 2.57 -23.52
N VAL A 28 -12.64 3.81 -23.73
CA VAL A 28 -11.76 4.50 -22.76
C VAL A 28 -12.46 4.72 -21.44
N ARG A 29 -13.72 5.16 -21.46
CA ARG A 29 -14.50 5.42 -20.24
C ARG A 29 -14.84 4.13 -19.50
N LEU A 30 -15.11 3.06 -20.24
CA LEU A 30 -15.31 1.73 -19.65
C LEU A 30 -14.07 1.28 -18.86
N TYR A 31 -12.88 1.45 -19.44
CA TYR A 31 -11.63 1.09 -18.73
C TYR A 31 -11.42 1.92 -17.48
N GLU A 32 -11.68 3.22 -17.54
CA GLU A 32 -11.59 4.10 -16.35
C GLU A 32 -12.52 3.62 -15.23
N ILE A 33 -13.75 3.21 -15.54
CA ILE A 33 -14.72 2.68 -14.58
C ILE A 33 -14.25 1.34 -13.99
N ILE A 34 -13.76 0.42 -14.81
CA ILE A 34 -13.31 -0.90 -14.33
C ILE A 34 -12.09 -0.73 -13.42
N ILE A 35 -11.15 0.15 -13.77
CA ILE A 35 -10.02 0.50 -12.90
C ILE A 35 -10.50 1.11 -11.58
N ALA A 36 -11.52 1.97 -11.64
CA ALA A 36 -12.11 2.56 -10.43
C ALA A 36 -12.72 1.49 -9.52
N VAL A 37 -13.47 0.56 -10.08
CA VAL A 37 -14.07 -0.55 -9.32
C VAL A 37 -13.00 -1.48 -8.75
N TYR A 38 -11.96 -1.80 -9.52
CA TYR A 38 -10.80 -2.54 -9.01
C TYR A 38 -10.17 -1.85 -7.81
N THR A 39 -9.85 -0.56 -7.95
CA THR A 39 -9.23 0.23 -6.89
C THR A 39 -10.12 0.33 -5.65
N PHE A 40 -11.42 0.53 -5.85
CA PHE A 40 -12.42 0.52 -4.78
C PHE A 40 -12.51 -0.84 -4.09
N SER A 41 -12.45 -1.94 -4.85
CA SER A 41 -12.53 -3.29 -4.29
C SER A 41 -11.35 -3.65 -3.36
N CYS A 42 -10.22 -2.94 -3.47
CA CYS A 42 -9.09 -3.10 -2.56
C CYS A 42 -9.38 -2.60 -1.12
N CYS A 43 -10.47 -1.85 -0.89
CA CYS A 43 -10.78 -1.37 0.46
C CYS A 43 -11.47 -2.41 1.36
N PHE A 44 -11.77 -3.61 0.88
CA PHE A 44 -12.54 -4.61 1.63
C PHE A 44 -11.64 -5.75 2.12
N SER A 45 -11.14 -5.68 3.35
CA SER A 45 -10.26 -6.71 3.92
C SER A 45 -11.02 -7.94 4.44
N ARG A 46 -12.24 -7.75 4.95
CA ARG A 46 -13.05 -8.83 5.54
C ARG A 46 -14.02 -9.50 4.57
N MET A 47 -14.12 -9.01 3.34
CA MET A 47 -14.92 -9.64 2.27
C MET A 47 -14.03 -10.53 1.43
N TYR A 48 -14.00 -11.83 1.74
CA TYR A 48 -13.26 -12.83 0.97
C TYR A 48 -13.98 -14.16 0.91
N ILE A 49 -13.66 -14.95 -0.10
CA ILE A 49 -14.12 -16.34 -0.24
C ILE A 49 -12.90 -17.22 0.06
N PRO A 50 -12.89 -17.96 1.18
CA PRO A 50 -11.82 -18.89 1.45
C PRO A 50 -11.88 -20.06 0.45
N LEU A 51 -10.77 -20.33 -0.23
CA LEU A 51 -10.62 -21.49 -1.13
C LEU A 51 -10.03 -22.69 -0.39
N PHE A 52 -9.10 -22.40 0.49
CA PHE A 52 -8.35 -23.39 1.23
C PHE A 52 -7.90 -22.81 2.56
N ASN A 53 -8.06 -23.55 3.65
CA ASN A 53 -7.61 -23.19 4.97
C ASN A 53 -6.68 -24.26 5.50
N LEU A 54 -5.49 -23.88 5.98
CA LEU A 54 -4.47 -24.81 6.48
C LEU A 54 -4.70 -25.25 7.92
N GLY A 55 -5.75 -24.76 8.58
CA GLY A 55 -6.09 -25.08 9.97
C GLY A 55 -6.18 -23.86 10.86
N ASP A 56 -6.40 -24.09 12.14
CA ASP A 56 -6.75 -23.05 13.11
C ASP A 56 -5.58 -22.09 13.40
N ASP A 57 -5.92 -20.83 13.38
CA ASP A 57 -5.46 -19.68 14.16
C ASP A 57 -3.98 -19.27 14.20
N SER A 58 -3.02 -20.06 13.79
CA SER A 58 -1.64 -19.62 13.62
C SER A 58 -1.49 -18.82 12.32
N GLY A 59 -2.04 -17.62 12.32
CA GLY A 59 -2.02 -16.77 11.13
C GLY A 59 -0.68 -16.05 10.98
N GLY A 60 0.13 -16.40 9.99
CA GLY A 60 1.16 -15.51 9.48
C GLY A 60 0.57 -14.17 9.04
N SER A 61 1.40 -13.20 8.65
CA SER A 61 0.99 -11.84 8.22
C SER A 61 -0.11 -11.84 7.15
N PHE A 62 -0.21 -12.92 6.38
CA PHE A 62 -1.21 -13.16 5.32
C PHE A 62 -2.32 -14.14 5.73
N GLY A 63 -2.23 -14.69 6.93
CA GLY A 63 -3.17 -15.70 7.44
C GLY A 63 -2.96 -17.10 6.85
N PRO A 64 -3.62 -18.11 7.42
CA PRO A 64 -3.47 -19.51 7.04
C PRO A 64 -4.31 -19.89 5.83
N SER A 65 -5.01 -18.97 5.20
CA SER A 65 -5.99 -19.30 4.16
C SER A 65 -5.65 -18.69 2.81
N LEU A 66 -5.71 -19.50 1.77
CA LEU A 66 -5.82 -19.03 0.39
C LEU A 66 -7.23 -18.50 0.18
N ALA A 67 -7.38 -17.20 -0.05
CA ALA A 67 -8.67 -16.54 -0.19
C ALA A 67 -8.75 -15.70 -1.47
N ILE A 68 -9.96 -15.61 -2.04
CA ILE A 68 -10.24 -14.68 -3.14
C ILE A 68 -10.92 -13.43 -2.57
N TRP A 69 -10.20 -12.32 -2.61
CA TRP A 69 -10.75 -10.99 -2.32
C TRP A 69 -11.43 -10.36 -3.54
N PRO A 70 -12.31 -9.36 -3.35
CA PRO A 70 -13.00 -8.68 -4.43
C PRO A 70 -12.07 -8.16 -5.54
N PHE A 71 -10.90 -7.67 -5.19
CA PHE A 71 -9.95 -7.14 -6.18
C PHE A 71 -9.34 -8.23 -7.07
N TYR A 72 -9.24 -9.50 -6.61
CA TYR A 72 -8.84 -10.61 -7.49
C TYR A 72 -9.91 -10.93 -8.54
N ALA A 73 -11.18 -10.93 -8.15
CA ALA A 73 -12.28 -11.12 -9.10
C ALA A 73 -12.26 -9.99 -10.16
N MET A 74 -12.05 -8.75 -9.73
CA MET A 74 -11.91 -7.61 -10.65
C MET A 74 -10.64 -7.68 -11.52
N SER A 75 -9.56 -8.28 -11.00
CA SER A 75 -8.36 -8.55 -11.79
C SER A 75 -8.65 -9.50 -12.95
N LEU A 76 -9.42 -10.56 -12.72
CA LEU A 76 -9.83 -11.49 -13.78
C LEU A 76 -10.68 -10.79 -14.86
N VAL A 77 -11.59 -9.90 -14.46
CA VAL A 77 -12.39 -9.09 -15.40
C VAL A 77 -11.47 -8.21 -16.25
N LEU A 78 -10.48 -7.55 -15.65
CA LEU A 78 -9.50 -6.73 -16.37
C LEU A 78 -8.64 -7.56 -17.33
N ILE A 79 -8.15 -8.72 -16.90
CA ILE A 79 -7.39 -9.65 -17.75
C ILE A 79 -8.25 -10.09 -18.94
N TRP A 80 -9.50 -10.46 -18.71
CA TRP A 80 -10.43 -10.83 -19.78
C TRP A 80 -10.64 -9.71 -20.81
N ILE A 81 -10.82 -8.46 -20.36
CA ILE A 81 -10.97 -7.30 -21.24
C ILE A 81 -9.70 -7.04 -22.06
N ILE A 82 -8.52 -7.12 -21.41
CA ILE A 82 -7.23 -6.98 -22.09
C ILE A 82 -7.08 -8.06 -23.18
N ALA A 83 -7.44 -9.31 -22.86
CA ALA A 83 -7.40 -10.42 -23.78
C ALA A 83 -8.36 -10.23 -24.95
N ARG A 84 -9.63 -9.91 -24.66
CA ARG A 84 -10.66 -9.66 -25.68
C ARG A 84 -10.28 -8.57 -26.68
N ASP A 85 -9.73 -7.47 -26.16
CA ASP A 85 -9.38 -6.33 -26.99
C ASP A 85 -8.02 -6.48 -27.70
N LYS A 86 -7.39 -7.67 -27.59
CA LYS A 86 -6.06 -7.97 -28.18
C LYS A 86 -5.00 -6.93 -27.84
N ARG A 87 -5.10 -6.36 -26.64
CA ARG A 87 -4.17 -5.31 -26.15
C ARG A 87 -2.94 -5.88 -25.46
N TRP A 88 -2.69 -7.17 -25.63
CA TRP A 88 -1.49 -7.83 -25.12
C TRP A 88 -0.25 -7.21 -25.75
N ARG A 89 0.37 -6.29 -25.08
CA ARG A 89 1.66 -5.74 -25.49
C ARG A 89 2.70 -6.17 -24.48
N ILE A 90 3.52 -7.14 -24.86
CA ILE A 90 4.68 -7.53 -24.05
C ILE A 90 5.77 -6.50 -24.29
N ARG A 91 5.93 -5.55 -23.37
CA ARG A 91 6.98 -4.54 -23.40
C ARG A 91 8.10 -4.94 -22.45
N ARG A 92 9.32 -5.02 -22.97
CA ARG A 92 10.52 -5.56 -22.29
C ARG A 92 10.86 -4.96 -20.90
N PRO A 93 10.65 -3.66 -20.57
CA PRO A 93 11.22 -3.09 -19.34
C PRO A 93 10.70 -3.67 -18.03
N ASN A 94 9.45 -4.17 -18.01
CA ASN A 94 8.82 -4.64 -16.77
C ASN A 94 8.92 -6.17 -16.58
N ILE A 95 9.44 -6.88 -17.57
CA ILE A 95 9.58 -8.35 -17.47
C ILE A 95 10.59 -8.75 -16.41
N TRP A 96 11.59 -7.89 -16.14
CA TRP A 96 12.59 -8.11 -15.10
C TRP A 96 12.02 -8.17 -13.70
N LEU A 97 10.99 -7.35 -13.40
CA LEU A 97 10.31 -7.41 -12.11
C LEU A 97 9.64 -8.78 -11.90
N PHE A 98 9.02 -9.30 -12.96
CA PHE A 98 8.40 -10.63 -12.92
C PHE A 98 9.45 -11.72 -12.66
N PHE A 99 10.59 -11.68 -13.35
CA PHE A 99 11.70 -12.63 -13.13
C PHE A 99 12.29 -12.51 -11.72
N VAL A 100 12.43 -11.30 -11.19
CA VAL A 100 12.88 -11.09 -9.81
C VAL A 100 11.92 -11.73 -8.83
N LEU A 101 10.61 -11.51 -8.99
CA LEU A 101 9.60 -12.13 -8.13
C LEU A 101 9.56 -13.66 -8.27
N LEU A 102 9.74 -14.21 -9.48
CA LEU A 102 9.89 -15.66 -9.68
C LEU A 102 11.15 -16.20 -8.99
N ALA A 103 12.27 -15.47 -9.05
CA ALA A 103 13.50 -15.85 -8.36
C ALA A 103 13.31 -15.87 -6.84
N TYR A 104 12.62 -14.86 -6.29
CA TYR A 104 12.24 -14.84 -4.87
C TYR A 104 11.32 -16.01 -4.50
N ALA A 105 10.31 -16.28 -5.32
CA ALA A 105 9.42 -17.41 -5.13
C ALA A 105 10.20 -18.74 -5.12
N GLY A 106 11.05 -18.94 -6.12
CA GLY A 106 11.92 -20.13 -6.19
C GLY A 106 12.86 -20.25 -5.01
N TYR A 107 13.48 -19.14 -4.60
CA TYR A 107 14.39 -19.06 -3.46
C TYR A 107 13.69 -19.47 -2.15
N THR A 108 12.53 -18.89 -1.85
CA THR A 108 11.80 -19.17 -0.60
C THR A 108 11.21 -20.58 -0.57
N LEU A 109 10.73 -21.10 -1.71
CA LEU A 109 10.21 -22.47 -1.82
C LEU A 109 11.32 -23.54 -1.75
N ALA A 110 12.53 -23.21 -2.24
CA ALA A 110 13.69 -24.07 -2.19
C ALA A 110 14.43 -24.02 -0.85
N ASN A 111 14.08 -23.10 0.04
CA ASN A 111 14.70 -22.94 1.36
C ASN A 111 14.55 -24.25 2.16
N PRO A 112 15.67 -24.91 2.57
CA PRO A 112 15.63 -26.16 3.33
C PRO A 112 15.06 -25.99 4.74
N TYR A 113 15.16 -24.80 5.33
CA TYR A 113 14.64 -24.49 6.66
C TYR A 113 13.15 -24.13 6.67
N ASN A 114 12.54 -23.99 5.47
CA ASN A 114 11.11 -23.73 5.36
C ASN A 114 10.29 -25.00 5.62
N ALA A 115 9.95 -25.25 6.87
CA ALA A 115 9.06 -26.35 7.28
C ALA A 115 7.61 -26.08 6.85
N TYR A 116 7.23 -24.81 6.70
CA TYR A 116 5.84 -24.32 6.45
C TYR A 116 5.59 -23.93 4.99
N ARG A 117 6.06 -24.75 4.05
CA ARG A 117 6.03 -24.46 2.61
C ARG A 117 4.64 -24.07 2.07
N MET A 118 3.56 -24.61 2.65
CA MET A 118 2.21 -24.29 2.19
C MET A 118 1.83 -22.83 2.48
N TYR A 119 2.25 -22.25 3.60
CA TYR A 119 2.08 -20.83 3.91
C TYR A 119 2.87 -19.96 2.93
N THR A 120 4.09 -20.34 2.62
CA THR A 120 4.93 -19.69 1.60
C THR A 120 4.28 -19.78 0.21
N VAL A 121 3.68 -20.91 -0.15
CA VAL A 121 2.95 -21.06 -1.42
C VAL A 121 1.79 -20.09 -1.52
N ILE A 122 1.03 -19.89 -0.45
CA ILE A 122 -0.08 -18.93 -0.40
C ILE A 122 0.44 -17.51 -0.68
N GLU A 123 1.48 -17.08 0.00
CA GLU A 123 2.02 -15.74 -0.18
C GLU A 123 2.65 -15.53 -1.56
N VAL A 124 3.45 -16.48 -2.01
CA VAL A 124 4.01 -16.48 -3.37
C VAL A 124 2.90 -16.39 -4.42
N PHE A 125 1.80 -17.12 -4.23
CA PHE A 125 0.64 -17.02 -5.12
C PHE A 125 0.08 -15.60 -5.18
N TYR A 126 -0.08 -14.93 -4.03
CA TYR A 126 -0.56 -13.56 -3.98
C TYR A 126 0.40 -12.59 -4.66
N LEU A 127 1.67 -12.66 -4.36
CA LEU A 127 2.69 -11.78 -4.94
C LEU A 127 2.82 -11.97 -6.46
N LEU A 128 2.82 -13.21 -6.94
CA LEU A 128 2.90 -13.49 -8.37
C LEU A 128 1.63 -13.08 -9.11
N SER A 129 0.45 -13.38 -8.56
CA SER A 129 -0.83 -12.95 -9.13
C SER A 129 -0.89 -11.43 -9.25
N PHE A 130 -0.46 -10.74 -8.22
CA PHE A 130 -0.35 -9.28 -8.21
C PHE A 130 0.64 -8.78 -9.25
N ALA A 131 1.83 -9.38 -9.36
CA ALA A 131 2.86 -8.98 -10.31
C ALA A 131 2.40 -9.14 -11.76
N VAL A 132 1.77 -10.27 -12.09
CA VAL A 132 1.19 -10.51 -13.42
C VAL A 132 0.14 -9.46 -13.74
N PHE A 133 -0.77 -9.22 -12.80
CA PHE A 133 -1.81 -8.23 -12.96
C PHE A 133 -1.25 -6.83 -13.19
N MET A 134 -0.31 -6.37 -12.36
CA MET A 134 0.30 -5.03 -12.52
C MET A 134 1.08 -4.92 -13.82
N TYR A 135 1.73 -5.99 -14.26
CA TYR A 135 2.41 -6.04 -15.56
C TYR A 135 1.44 -5.82 -16.71
N LEU A 136 0.33 -6.57 -16.74
CA LEU A 136 -0.69 -6.44 -17.77
C LEU A 136 -1.33 -5.05 -17.76
N PHE A 137 -1.64 -4.55 -16.58
CA PHE A 137 -2.24 -3.25 -16.36
C PHE A 137 -1.35 -2.12 -16.88
N ALA A 138 -0.07 -2.12 -16.51
CA ALA A 138 0.91 -1.13 -16.91
C ALA A 138 1.16 -1.10 -18.43
N ASN A 139 0.98 -2.22 -19.14
CA ASN A 139 1.23 -2.33 -20.57
C ASN A 139 -0.02 -2.11 -21.45
N SER A 140 -1.21 -2.22 -20.87
CA SER A 140 -2.47 -2.23 -21.66
C SER A 140 -3.23 -0.92 -21.63
N PHE A 141 -3.00 -0.08 -20.61
CA PHE A 141 -3.75 1.16 -20.42
C PHE A 141 -2.85 2.40 -20.50
N SER A 142 -3.40 3.53 -20.93
CA SER A 142 -2.71 4.82 -20.87
C SER A 142 -2.62 5.31 -19.43
N VAL A 143 -1.57 6.05 -19.07
CA VAL A 143 -1.43 6.63 -17.74
C VAL A 143 -2.60 7.54 -17.35
N LYS A 144 -3.19 8.22 -18.31
CA LYS A 144 -4.39 9.07 -18.12
C LYS A 144 -5.58 8.25 -17.64
N SER A 145 -5.89 7.14 -18.32
CA SER A 145 -7.00 6.24 -17.94
C SER A 145 -6.75 5.60 -16.57
N VAL A 146 -5.50 5.18 -16.31
CA VAL A 146 -5.08 4.61 -15.03
C VAL A 146 -5.33 5.60 -13.89
N ILE A 147 -4.80 6.82 -13.99
CA ILE A 147 -4.97 7.83 -12.93
C ILE A 147 -6.43 8.22 -12.74
N ARG A 148 -7.21 8.34 -13.81
CA ARG A 148 -8.64 8.66 -13.70
C ARG A 148 -9.42 7.56 -13.00
N GLY A 149 -9.14 6.31 -13.35
CA GLY A 149 -9.76 5.16 -12.70
C GLY A 149 -9.37 5.07 -11.22
N ILE A 150 -8.07 5.11 -10.89
CA ILE A 150 -7.59 5.12 -9.50
C ILE A 150 -8.22 6.27 -8.72
N TYR A 151 -8.24 7.47 -9.30
CA TYR A 151 -8.83 8.65 -8.65
C TYR A 151 -10.31 8.44 -8.28
N MET A 152 -11.12 7.94 -9.20
CA MET A 152 -12.54 7.67 -8.96
C MET A 152 -12.73 6.59 -7.89
N GLY A 153 -11.96 5.49 -7.97
CA GLY A 153 -12.02 4.41 -6.98
C GLY A 153 -11.62 4.86 -5.59
N LEU A 154 -10.54 5.63 -5.46
CA LEU A 154 -10.10 6.15 -4.18
C LEU A 154 -11.02 7.24 -3.61
N VAL A 155 -11.65 8.07 -4.43
CA VAL A 155 -12.70 9.00 -3.94
C VAL A 155 -13.84 8.20 -3.29
N ALA A 156 -14.33 7.16 -3.95
CA ALA A 156 -15.36 6.30 -3.38
C ALA A 156 -14.88 5.62 -2.07
N THR A 157 -13.64 5.13 -2.05
CA THR A 157 -13.02 4.53 -0.86
C THR A 157 -12.94 5.51 0.32
N VAL A 158 -12.45 6.73 0.07
CA VAL A 158 -12.32 7.76 1.13
C VAL A 158 -13.68 8.15 1.69
N VAL A 159 -14.67 8.37 0.81
CA VAL A 159 -16.03 8.71 1.25
C VAL A 159 -16.63 7.59 2.09
N LEU A 160 -16.54 6.35 1.63
CA LEU A 160 -17.06 5.19 2.38
C LEU A 160 -16.38 5.05 3.75
N ASN A 161 -15.04 5.03 3.78
CA ASN A 161 -14.30 4.88 5.02
C ASN A 161 -14.51 6.05 5.98
N PHE A 162 -14.65 7.27 5.47
CA PHE A 162 -14.95 8.45 6.29
C PHE A 162 -16.33 8.33 6.94
N LEU A 163 -17.36 7.96 6.17
CA LEU A 163 -18.71 7.77 6.70
C LEU A 163 -18.74 6.66 7.77
N LEU A 164 -18.12 5.51 7.50
CA LEU A 164 -18.04 4.41 8.47
C LEU A 164 -17.23 4.78 9.71
N SER A 165 -16.15 5.56 9.56
CA SER A 165 -15.36 6.05 10.71
C SER A 165 -16.12 7.05 11.59
N ILE A 166 -17.10 7.77 11.05
CA ILE A 166 -18.00 8.64 11.83
C ILE A 166 -19.10 7.81 12.51
N CYS A 167 -19.66 6.81 11.81
CA CYS A 167 -20.71 5.95 12.37
C CYS A 167 -20.26 5.23 13.64
N TYR A 168 -19.01 4.84 13.69
CA TYR A 168 -18.37 4.24 14.84
C TYR A 168 -17.17 5.12 15.22
N PRO A 169 -16.65 5.40 16.07
CA PRO A 169 -16.65 5.80 17.43
C PRO A 169 -17.40 7.11 17.74
N VAL A 170 -17.79 7.88 16.73
CA VAL A 170 -18.41 9.21 16.95
C VAL A 170 -19.91 9.09 17.26
N LEU A 171 -20.65 8.28 16.49
CA LEU A 171 -22.10 8.13 16.61
C LEU A 171 -22.52 6.86 17.36
N ASN A 172 -21.55 6.04 17.79
CA ASN A 172 -21.76 4.76 18.48
C ASN A 172 -22.78 3.82 17.78
N MET A 173 -22.75 3.81 16.44
CA MET A 173 -23.62 2.99 15.61
C MET A 173 -22.99 1.62 15.34
N GLU A 174 -22.76 0.83 16.40
CA GLU A 174 -22.14 -0.50 16.32
C GLU A 174 -22.82 -1.44 15.32
N GLY A 175 -24.14 -1.37 15.20
CA GLY A 175 -24.91 -2.21 14.28
C GLY A 175 -24.47 -2.08 12.81
N VAL A 176 -24.00 -0.90 12.39
CA VAL A 176 -23.52 -0.68 11.01
C VAL A 176 -22.20 -1.42 10.77
N ILE A 177 -21.34 -1.46 11.77
CA ILE A 177 -20.03 -2.15 11.67
C ILE A 177 -20.22 -3.66 11.82
N LYS A 178 -21.12 -4.11 12.70
CA LYS A 178 -21.45 -5.53 12.86
C LYS A 178 -21.98 -6.16 11.56
N LEU A 179 -22.64 -5.39 10.70
CA LEU A 179 -23.03 -5.85 9.36
C LEU A 179 -21.83 -6.19 8.49
N TYR A 180 -20.70 -5.46 8.65
CA TYR A 180 -19.48 -5.67 7.89
C TYR A 180 -18.53 -6.66 8.57
N ASP A 181 -18.29 -6.49 9.87
CA ASP A 181 -17.40 -7.32 10.68
C ASP A 181 -18.02 -7.58 12.07
N SER A 182 -18.47 -8.83 12.30
CA SER A 182 -19.06 -9.23 13.58
C SER A 182 -18.07 -9.25 14.74
N GLU A 183 -16.77 -9.38 14.45
CA GLU A 183 -15.71 -9.45 15.46
C GLU A 183 -15.13 -8.07 15.80
N ALA A 184 -15.25 -7.10 14.92
CA ALA A 184 -14.71 -5.75 15.16
C ALA A 184 -15.30 -5.08 16.40
N ALA A 185 -16.54 -5.42 16.77
CA ALA A 185 -17.21 -4.88 17.94
C ALA A 185 -16.75 -5.52 19.27
N THR A 186 -16.24 -6.74 19.26
CA THR A 186 -15.75 -7.42 20.47
C THR A 186 -14.32 -7.03 20.83
N ARG A 187 -13.52 -6.57 19.84
CA ARG A 187 -12.15 -6.07 20.06
C ARG A 187 -12.11 -4.59 20.49
N SER A 188 -13.24 -3.89 20.51
CA SER A 188 -13.29 -2.45 20.75
C SER A 188 -13.27 -2.04 22.22
N ASP A 189 -13.35 -2.98 23.15
CA ASP A 189 -13.48 -2.65 24.59
C ASP A 189 -12.21 -1.99 25.15
N GLU A 190 -11.05 -2.16 24.51
CA GLU A 190 -9.78 -1.61 25.00
C GLU A 190 -9.25 -0.41 24.16
N ARG A 191 -9.63 -0.27 22.90
CA ARG A 191 -9.19 0.86 22.04
C ARG A 191 -10.28 1.35 21.12
N VAL A 192 -10.82 2.51 21.43
CA VAL A 192 -11.81 3.23 20.60
C VAL A 192 -11.11 3.82 19.37
N GLY A 193 -10.79 3.00 18.35
CA GLY A 193 -10.24 3.44 17.09
C GLY A 193 -11.14 3.05 15.91
N ALA A 194 -11.22 3.92 14.89
CA ALA A 194 -11.99 3.61 13.69
C ALA A 194 -11.38 2.43 12.92
N VAL A 195 -12.19 1.45 12.55
CA VAL A 195 -11.80 0.26 11.78
C VAL A 195 -12.36 0.27 10.35
N ALA A 196 -13.50 0.93 10.13
CA ALA A 196 -14.23 1.05 8.86
C ALA A 196 -14.24 -0.28 8.05
N THR A 197 -13.77 -0.25 6.78
CA THR A 197 -13.78 -1.44 5.91
C THR A 197 -12.60 -2.39 6.14
N MET A 198 -11.63 -2.03 6.98
CA MET A 198 -10.38 -2.79 7.16
C MET A 198 -10.37 -3.72 8.38
N GLY A 199 -11.35 -3.61 9.28
CA GLY A 199 -11.51 -4.48 10.43
C GLY A 199 -10.44 -4.34 11.53
N HIS A 200 -9.43 -3.47 11.34
CA HIS A 200 -8.39 -3.17 12.32
C HIS A 200 -7.93 -1.71 12.18
N PRO A 201 -7.75 -0.95 13.31
CA PRO A 201 -7.41 0.47 13.24
C PRO A 201 -6.08 0.75 12.54
N ASN A 202 -5.03 -0.02 12.83
CA ASN A 202 -3.71 0.17 12.21
C ASN A 202 -3.76 -0.12 10.70
N VAL A 203 -4.50 -1.16 10.28
CA VAL A 203 -4.66 -1.49 8.86
C VAL A 203 -5.41 -0.39 8.14
N LEU A 204 -6.50 0.16 8.74
CA LEU A 204 -7.20 1.31 8.18
C LEU A 204 -6.30 2.55 8.12
N GLY A 205 -5.55 2.83 9.18
CA GLY A 205 -4.63 3.96 9.25
C GLY A 205 -3.55 3.88 8.16
N THR A 206 -2.98 2.70 7.94
CA THR A 206 -1.99 2.45 6.88
C THR A 206 -2.61 2.65 5.51
N TYR A 207 -3.76 2.05 5.27
CA TYR A 207 -4.46 2.18 4.00
C TYR A 207 -4.84 3.65 3.73
N ALA A 208 -5.31 4.36 4.77
CA ALA A 208 -5.63 5.78 4.71
C ALA A 208 -4.41 6.65 4.38
N SER A 209 -3.24 6.31 4.91
CA SER A 209 -1.99 7.01 4.60
C SER A 209 -1.65 6.95 3.11
N TYR A 210 -1.95 5.85 2.43
CA TYR A 210 -1.63 5.69 1.01
C TYR A 210 -2.56 6.50 0.10
N TYR A 211 -3.86 6.53 0.36
CA TYR A 211 -4.73 7.39 -0.43
C TYR A 211 -4.59 8.87 -0.02
N PHE A 212 -4.24 9.20 1.22
CA PHE A 212 -3.83 10.54 1.63
C PHE A 212 -2.67 11.05 0.76
N VAL A 213 -1.61 10.27 0.63
CA VAL A 213 -0.43 10.56 -0.21
C VAL A 213 -0.82 10.74 -1.67
N PHE A 214 -1.70 9.87 -2.20
CA PHE A 214 -2.19 9.99 -3.58
C PHE A 214 -2.95 11.30 -3.82
N PHE A 215 -3.87 11.66 -2.93
CA PHE A 215 -4.61 12.92 -3.07
C PHE A 215 -3.72 14.15 -2.84
N ALA A 216 -2.72 14.07 -1.95
CA ALA A 216 -1.71 15.10 -1.80
C ALA A 216 -0.90 15.29 -3.10
N ALA A 217 -0.51 14.18 -3.76
CA ALA A 217 0.14 14.22 -5.07
C ALA A 217 -0.76 14.84 -6.15
N CYS A 218 -2.06 14.53 -6.17
CA CYS A 218 -3.04 15.16 -7.04
C CYS A 218 -3.16 16.67 -6.78
N PHE A 219 -3.21 17.07 -5.51
CA PHE A 219 -3.30 18.47 -5.10
C PHE A 219 -2.08 19.29 -5.55
N VAL A 220 -0.86 18.80 -5.26
CA VAL A 220 0.39 19.51 -5.65
C VAL A 220 0.57 19.58 -7.16
N THR A 221 0.09 18.57 -7.89
CA THR A 221 0.11 18.59 -9.36
C THR A 221 -1.08 19.34 -9.96
N ALA A 222 -1.93 19.96 -9.15
CA ALA A 222 -3.15 20.67 -9.50
C ALA A 222 -4.21 19.83 -10.25
N TYR A 223 -4.20 18.49 -10.11
CA TYR A 223 -5.22 17.59 -10.68
C TYR A 223 -6.46 17.59 -9.80
N LYS A 224 -7.61 18.04 -10.36
CA LYS A 224 -8.89 18.19 -9.62
C LYS A 224 -8.68 18.79 -8.22
N ARG A 225 -7.94 19.89 -8.16
CA ARG A 225 -7.33 20.43 -6.94
C ARG A 225 -8.29 20.57 -5.75
N GLN A 226 -9.50 21.12 -5.98
CA GLN A 226 -10.48 21.32 -4.89
C GLN A 226 -10.96 19.99 -4.31
N LEU A 227 -11.37 19.05 -5.15
CA LEU A 227 -11.81 17.73 -4.70
C LEU A 227 -10.67 16.95 -4.05
N SER A 228 -9.44 17.07 -4.59
CA SER A 228 -8.26 16.44 -3.99
C SER A 228 -7.96 17.02 -2.59
N ALA A 229 -8.13 18.34 -2.38
CA ALA A 229 -7.98 18.94 -1.06
C ALA A 229 -9.00 18.41 -0.05
N VAL A 230 -10.27 18.27 -0.47
CA VAL A 230 -11.33 17.66 0.37
C VAL A 230 -10.97 16.22 0.72
N CYS A 231 -10.54 15.41 -0.26
CA CYS A 231 -10.13 14.03 -0.01
C CYS A 231 -8.90 13.92 0.91
N VAL A 232 -7.94 14.85 0.82
CA VAL A 232 -6.80 14.94 1.76
C VAL A 232 -7.30 15.19 3.18
N GLY A 233 -8.23 16.14 3.36
CA GLY A 233 -8.83 16.45 4.65
C GLY A 233 -9.59 15.25 5.25
N MET A 234 -10.43 14.59 4.45
CA MET A 234 -11.16 13.39 4.88
C MET A 234 -10.20 12.24 5.24
N ALA A 235 -9.18 11.99 4.41
CA ALA A 235 -8.16 10.97 4.67
C ALA A 235 -7.39 11.25 5.96
N PHE A 236 -7.00 12.50 6.21
CA PHE A 236 -6.35 12.91 7.45
C PHE A 236 -7.24 12.68 8.67
N LEU A 237 -8.52 13.04 8.59
CA LEU A 237 -9.48 12.78 9.68
C LEU A 237 -9.65 11.30 9.95
N ILE A 238 -9.71 10.44 8.91
CA ILE A 238 -9.75 8.99 9.09
C ILE A 238 -8.50 8.53 9.86
N ILE A 239 -7.29 8.97 9.45
CA ILE A 239 -6.04 8.60 10.14
C ILE A 239 -6.09 8.98 11.62
N VAL A 240 -6.55 10.20 11.94
CA VAL A 240 -6.71 10.63 13.34
C VAL A 240 -7.72 9.77 14.09
N MET A 241 -8.87 9.45 13.47
CA MET A 241 -9.90 8.62 14.09
C MET A 241 -9.48 7.16 14.31
N THR A 242 -8.46 6.66 13.59
CA THR A 242 -7.89 5.32 13.86
C THR A 242 -7.06 5.26 15.14
N ALA A 243 -6.69 6.40 15.72
CA ALA A 243 -5.75 6.52 16.84
C ALA A 243 -4.38 5.82 16.59
N SER A 244 -4.05 5.49 15.33
CA SER A 244 -2.78 4.87 14.95
C SER A 244 -1.66 5.91 14.88
N ARG A 245 -0.81 5.95 15.91
CA ARG A 245 0.33 6.88 15.98
C ARG A 245 1.30 6.69 14.80
N SER A 246 1.57 5.44 14.43
CA SER A 246 2.46 5.09 13.33
C SER A 246 1.94 5.58 11.97
N ALA A 247 0.64 5.41 11.70
CA ALA A 247 0.01 5.90 10.47
C ALA A 247 0.03 7.43 10.37
N LEU A 248 -0.22 8.12 11.49
CA LEU A 248 -0.15 9.58 11.55
C LEU A 248 1.26 10.09 11.25
N MET A 249 2.28 9.53 11.91
CA MET A 249 3.68 9.90 11.69
C MET A 249 4.13 9.62 10.25
N ALA A 250 3.78 8.45 9.72
CA ALA A 250 4.09 8.09 8.33
C ALA A 250 3.47 9.09 7.33
N SER A 251 2.22 9.49 7.57
CA SER A 251 1.52 10.47 6.73
C SER A 251 2.16 11.85 6.79
N ILE A 252 2.59 12.30 7.97
CA ILE A 252 3.29 13.57 8.14
C ILE A 252 4.63 13.55 7.40
N VAL A 253 5.44 12.51 7.59
CA VAL A 253 6.74 12.37 6.90
C VAL A 253 6.57 12.32 5.38
N ALA A 254 5.60 11.56 4.89
CA ALA A 254 5.30 11.49 3.46
C ALA A 254 4.83 12.86 2.91
N LEU A 255 3.97 13.58 3.65
CA LEU A 255 3.52 14.92 3.26
C LEU A 255 4.69 15.90 3.20
N VAL A 256 5.56 15.91 4.21
CA VAL A 256 6.77 16.76 4.22
C VAL A 256 7.66 16.42 3.03
N ALA A 257 7.89 15.16 2.72
CA ALA A 257 8.66 14.74 1.54
C ALA A 257 8.04 15.27 0.22
N ILE A 258 6.70 15.20 0.09
CA ILE A 258 5.95 15.73 -1.07
C ILE A 258 6.08 17.25 -1.16
N VAL A 259 5.91 17.97 -0.05
CA VAL A 259 5.99 19.43 0.00
C VAL A 259 7.40 19.91 -0.33
N VAL A 260 8.43 19.29 0.26
CA VAL A 260 9.83 19.57 -0.03
C VAL A 260 10.15 19.35 -1.50
N PHE A 261 9.65 18.25 -2.07
CA PHE A 261 9.80 18.00 -3.50
C PHE A 261 9.14 19.10 -4.34
N TYR A 262 7.92 19.54 -3.97
CA TYR A 262 7.22 20.60 -4.65
C TYR A 262 7.98 21.93 -4.58
N ILE A 263 8.46 22.32 -3.40
CA ILE A 263 9.28 23.54 -3.18
C ILE A 263 10.57 23.46 -4.01
N TYR A 264 11.27 22.32 -3.96
CA TYR A 264 12.46 22.09 -4.76
C TYR A 264 12.18 22.26 -6.27
N ARG A 265 11.09 21.67 -6.76
CA ARG A 265 10.72 21.78 -8.17
C ARG A 265 10.38 23.20 -8.59
N ARG A 266 9.72 23.96 -7.72
CA ARG A 266 9.23 25.33 -7.98
C ARG A 266 10.34 26.37 -7.89
N TYR A 267 11.16 26.27 -6.87
CA TYR A 267 12.09 27.34 -6.50
C TYR A 267 13.56 26.98 -6.67
N LYS A 268 13.91 25.72 -6.88
CA LYS A 268 15.28 25.19 -7.00
C LYS A 268 16.20 25.50 -5.80
N LEU A 269 15.64 25.88 -4.66
CA LEU A 269 16.34 26.43 -3.49
C LEU A 269 17.07 25.37 -2.65
N LEU A 270 16.61 24.10 -2.68
CA LEU A 270 17.16 23.04 -1.85
C LEU A 270 17.49 21.81 -2.70
N SER A 271 18.54 21.09 -2.33
CA SER A 271 18.74 19.74 -2.92
C SER A 271 17.72 18.79 -2.32
N PHE A 272 16.78 18.31 -3.14
CA PHE A 272 15.77 17.34 -2.72
C PHE A 272 16.38 16.11 -2.03
N GLN A 273 17.50 15.60 -2.57
CA GLN A 273 18.19 14.47 -1.96
C GLN A 273 18.75 14.77 -0.56
N SER A 274 19.28 15.98 -0.36
CA SER A 274 19.80 16.38 0.97
C SER A 274 18.69 16.49 2.01
N VAL A 275 17.53 16.99 1.61
CA VAL A 275 16.38 17.11 2.52
C VAL A 275 15.78 15.72 2.79
N LEU A 276 15.67 14.87 1.77
CA LEU A 276 15.14 13.51 1.94
C LEU A 276 16.05 12.65 2.84
N LYS A 277 17.38 12.80 2.69
CA LYS A 277 18.37 12.16 3.58
C LYS A 277 18.23 12.57 5.05
N GLY A 278 17.69 13.75 5.33
CA GLY A 278 17.39 14.19 6.68
C GLY A 278 16.00 13.77 7.18
N ILE A 279 14.97 13.94 6.35
CA ILE A 279 13.57 13.69 6.74
C ILE A 279 13.28 12.22 6.98
N ILE A 280 13.77 11.32 6.11
CA ILE A 280 13.47 9.88 6.25
C ILE A 280 14.11 9.31 7.52
N PRO A 281 15.43 9.47 7.78
CA PRO A 281 16.02 9.01 9.02
C PRO A 281 15.39 9.63 10.27
N LEU A 282 15.06 10.94 10.20
CA LEU A 282 14.38 11.62 11.31
C LEU A 282 12.99 11.02 11.56
N GLY A 283 12.21 10.75 10.50
CA GLY A 283 10.90 10.12 10.61
C GLY A 283 10.99 8.70 11.17
N ILE A 284 11.97 7.92 10.73
CA ILE A 284 12.24 6.57 11.27
C ILE A 284 12.64 6.70 12.75
N PHE A 285 13.56 7.60 13.09
CA PHE A 285 13.99 7.81 14.45
C PHE A 285 12.84 8.22 15.38
N ILE A 286 12.00 9.17 14.95
CA ILE A 286 10.81 9.58 15.70
C ILE A 286 9.82 8.41 15.84
N ALA A 287 9.64 7.61 14.79
CA ALA A 287 8.79 6.42 14.88
C ALA A 287 9.33 5.40 15.89
N LEU A 288 10.63 5.14 15.88
CA LEU A 288 11.28 4.25 16.85
C LEU A 288 11.18 4.79 18.28
N LEU A 289 11.24 6.12 18.47
CA LEU A 289 11.08 6.74 19.79
C LEU A 289 9.65 6.64 20.32
N LEU A 290 8.65 6.85 19.43
CA LEU A 290 7.25 6.94 19.87
C LEU A 290 6.52 5.58 19.89
N THR A 291 6.97 4.62 19.13
CA THR A 291 6.24 3.38 18.89
C THR A 291 7.10 2.12 18.91
N GLY A 292 8.40 2.28 19.04
CA GLY A 292 9.38 1.21 18.84
C GLY A 292 10.25 0.91 20.06
N PRO A 293 11.32 0.13 19.85
CA PRO A 293 12.19 -0.34 20.92
C PRO A 293 12.91 0.76 21.71
N LEU A 294 12.93 2.01 21.19
CA LEU A 294 13.54 3.12 21.90
C LEU A 294 12.58 3.88 22.81
N SER A 295 11.29 3.51 22.84
CA SER A 295 10.30 4.14 23.73
C SER A 295 10.68 3.93 25.22
N PHE A 296 11.38 2.84 25.56
CA PHE A 296 11.89 2.57 26.91
C PHE A 296 12.89 3.64 27.40
N LEU A 297 13.55 4.37 26.49
CA LEU A 297 14.47 5.44 26.88
C LEU A 297 13.77 6.66 27.50
N PHE A 298 12.44 6.74 27.38
CA PHE A 298 11.63 7.87 27.85
C PHE A 298 10.61 7.49 28.92
N SER A 299 10.53 6.21 29.27
CA SER A 299 9.72 5.70 30.37
C SER A 299 10.62 5.07 31.42
N ASP A 300 10.36 5.36 32.68
CA ASP A 300 10.94 4.55 33.74
C ASP A 300 10.50 3.10 33.53
N VAL A 301 11.39 2.13 33.79
CA VAL A 301 11.16 0.72 33.47
C VAL A 301 9.91 0.19 34.18
N GLU A 302 9.51 0.80 35.28
CA GLU A 302 8.31 0.48 36.05
C GLU A 302 7.00 0.96 35.40
N ASP A 303 7.08 1.93 34.46
CA ASP A 303 5.94 2.54 33.75
C ASP A 303 5.83 2.11 32.28
N LEU A 304 6.58 1.07 31.86
CA LEU A 304 6.41 0.51 30.51
C LEU A 304 4.97 0.05 30.34
N ASP A 305 4.23 0.75 29.47
CA ASP A 305 2.89 0.32 29.14
C ASP A 305 2.94 -1.09 28.52
N GLU A 306 1.88 -1.85 28.72
CA GLU A 306 1.68 -3.20 28.19
C GLU A 306 2.04 -3.30 26.70
N MET A 307 1.75 -2.25 25.93
CA MET A 307 2.01 -2.19 24.51
C MET A 307 3.50 -2.08 24.18
N THR A 308 4.29 -1.39 24.97
CA THR A 308 5.74 -1.26 24.76
C THR A 308 6.43 -2.57 25.06
N THR A 309 6.03 -3.22 26.13
CA THR A 309 6.51 -4.53 26.54
C THR A 309 6.21 -5.59 25.48
N SER A 310 4.97 -5.63 24.99
CA SER A 310 4.54 -6.51 23.91
C SER A 310 5.39 -6.35 22.63
N ARG A 311 5.79 -5.14 22.29
CA ARG A 311 6.66 -4.90 21.13
C ARG A 311 8.09 -5.35 21.34
N LEU A 312 8.64 -5.14 22.53
CA LEU A 312 9.96 -5.66 22.87
C LEU A 312 10.00 -7.18 22.73
N MET A 313 8.96 -7.87 23.21
CA MET A 313 8.84 -9.34 23.04
C MET A 313 8.87 -9.72 21.55
N HIS A 314 8.11 -9.04 20.70
CA HIS A 314 8.13 -9.28 19.24
C HIS A 314 9.54 -9.09 18.64
N TYR A 315 10.31 -8.13 19.10
CA TYR A 315 11.67 -7.92 18.61
C TYR A 315 12.62 -9.05 19.05
N TYR A 316 12.43 -9.57 20.27
CA TYR A 316 13.19 -10.75 20.73
C TYR A 316 12.83 -11.99 19.92
N CYS A 317 11.55 -12.22 19.63
CA CYS A 317 11.12 -13.31 18.75
C CYS A 317 11.81 -13.24 17.39
N GLY A 318 11.85 -12.04 16.78
CA GLY A 318 12.56 -11.85 15.53
C GLY A 318 14.06 -12.10 15.65
N TYR A 319 14.68 -11.65 16.75
CA TYR A 319 16.09 -11.88 17.00
C TYR A 319 16.43 -13.38 17.08
N GLU A 320 15.61 -14.18 17.76
CA GLU A 320 15.80 -15.65 17.84
C GLU A 320 15.75 -16.31 16.46
N ILE A 321 14.75 -15.98 15.63
CA ILE A 321 14.66 -16.51 14.26
C ILE A 321 15.90 -16.12 13.45
N PHE A 322 16.33 -14.85 13.56
CA PHE A 322 17.50 -14.36 12.84
C PHE A 322 18.80 -15.03 13.31
N GLU A 323 18.97 -15.28 14.60
CA GLU A 323 20.15 -15.98 15.14
C GLU A 323 20.24 -17.41 14.61
N ASP A 324 19.12 -18.12 14.52
CA ASP A 324 19.06 -19.48 14.01
C ASP A 324 19.27 -19.56 12.48
N HIS A 325 18.70 -18.60 11.73
CA HIS A 325 18.66 -18.64 10.27
C HIS A 325 19.07 -17.32 9.58
N PRO A 326 20.28 -16.76 9.87
CA PRO A 326 20.64 -15.40 9.47
C PRO A 326 20.76 -15.20 7.96
N LEU A 327 21.12 -16.24 7.21
CA LEU A 327 21.44 -16.10 5.78
C LEU A 327 20.21 -16.21 4.89
N ILE A 328 19.35 -17.20 5.10
CA ILE A 328 18.25 -17.53 4.18
C ILE A 328 16.87 -17.48 4.82
N GLY A 329 16.81 -17.22 6.14
CA GLY A 329 15.56 -17.12 6.88
C GLY A 329 14.76 -18.41 6.94
N VAL A 330 13.53 -18.34 7.42
CA VAL A 330 12.63 -19.49 7.60
C VAL A 330 11.60 -19.66 6.47
N GLY A 331 11.57 -18.75 5.50
CA GLY A 331 10.62 -18.74 4.38
C GLY A 331 9.50 -17.72 4.57
N LEU A 332 8.98 -17.21 3.44
CA LEU A 332 7.89 -16.22 3.46
C LEU A 332 6.65 -16.76 4.17
N ASN A 333 6.03 -15.92 5.01
CA ASN A 333 4.83 -16.22 5.80
C ASN A 333 5.00 -17.40 6.79
N ALA A 334 6.26 -17.71 7.19
CA ALA A 334 6.55 -18.85 8.04
C ALA A 334 6.99 -18.46 9.47
N HIS A 335 7.32 -17.18 9.73
CA HIS A 335 7.90 -16.73 10.99
C HIS A 335 7.04 -17.06 12.23
N LEU A 336 5.71 -16.87 12.15
CA LEU A 336 4.84 -17.18 13.29
C LEU A 336 4.77 -18.67 13.59
N ASN A 337 4.67 -19.51 12.55
CA ASN A 337 4.64 -20.96 12.75
C ASN A 337 6.00 -21.48 13.26
N TYR A 338 7.10 -20.85 12.81
CA TYR A 338 8.42 -21.18 13.33
C TYR A 338 8.52 -20.86 14.81
N LEU A 339 8.07 -19.70 15.24
CA LEU A 339 8.02 -19.30 16.65
C LEU A 339 7.12 -20.25 17.47
N ALA A 340 5.97 -20.65 16.90
CA ALA A 340 5.06 -21.57 17.56
C ALA A 340 5.69 -22.93 17.89
N GLU A 341 6.58 -23.42 17.01
CA GLU A 341 7.22 -24.74 17.21
C GLU A 341 8.56 -24.66 17.94
N ASN A 342 9.32 -23.58 17.77
CA ASN A 342 10.71 -23.50 18.21
C ASN A 342 10.97 -22.38 19.24
N GLY A 343 10.03 -21.43 19.38
CA GLY A 343 10.21 -20.31 20.30
C GLY A 343 10.22 -20.77 21.76
N SER A 344 11.20 -20.32 22.55
CA SER A 344 11.26 -20.62 23.94
C SER A 344 10.52 -19.59 24.77
N ALA A 345 9.31 -19.90 25.23
CA ALA A 345 8.58 -19.10 26.21
C ALA A 345 9.41 -18.80 27.47
N MET A 346 10.33 -19.72 27.83
CA MET A 346 11.23 -19.58 28.97
C MET A 346 12.19 -18.37 28.88
N MET A 347 12.58 -17.95 27.68
CA MET A 347 13.49 -16.81 27.52
C MET A 347 12.83 -15.51 27.94
N PHE A 348 11.50 -15.36 27.63
CA PHE A 348 10.73 -14.20 28.03
C PHE A 348 10.49 -14.12 29.53
N GLU A 349 10.18 -15.25 30.19
CA GLU A 349 10.04 -15.32 31.66
C GLU A 349 11.32 -14.87 32.36
N GLN A 350 12.49 -15.27 31.85
CA GLN A 350 13.78 -14.90 32.42
C GLN A 350 14.16 -13.44 32.26
N ILE A 351 13.77 -12.81 31.12
CA ILE A 351 14.19 -11.45 30.80
C ILE A 351 13.26 -10.40 31.40
N PHE A 352 11.97 -10.70 31.51
CA PHE A 352 10.97 -9.69 31.83
C PHE A 352 10.17 -9.98 33.12
N ASP A 353 10.41 -11.12 33.78
CA ASP A 353 9.63 -11.56 34.97
C ASP A 353 8.10 -11.40 34.75
N MET A 354 7.63 -11.83 33.58
CA MET A 354 6.31 -11.49 33.06
C MET A 354 5.22 -12.52 33.31
N THR A 355 5.48 -13.45 34.23
CA THR A 355 4.56 -14.52 34.63
C THR A 355 3.16 -14.02 35.03
N ASP A 356 3.04 -12.78 35.52
CA ASP A 356 1.79 -12.22 36.01
C ASP A 356 1.01 -11.40 34.98
N LEU A 357 1.63 -10.99 33.84
CA LEU A 357 1.03 -10.04 32.88
C LEU A 357 0.57 -10.69 31.57
N TYR A 358 1.16 -11.82 31.18
CA TYR A 358 0.83 -12.49 29.91
C TYR A 358 0.97 -14.00 30.00
N GLN A 359 0.13 -14.73 29.28
CA GLN A 359 0.43 -16.10 28.87
C GLN A 359 1.33 -16.01 27.64
N PRO A 360 2.65 -16.23 27.76
CA PRO A 360 3.61 -15.99 26.67
C PRO A 360 3.24 -16.75 25.39
N GLU A 361 2.69 -17.95 25.53
CA GLU A 361 2.28 -18.82 24.45
C GLU A 361 1.15 -18.21 23.59
N GLU A 362 0.07 -17.72 24.19
CA GLU A 362 -1.04 -17.10 23.44
C GLU A 362 -0.62 -15.84 22.71
N PHE A 363 0.28 -15.06 23.30
CA PHE A 363 0.75 -13.82 22.70
C PHE A 363 1.66 -14.06 21.50
N MET A 364 2.60 -15.00 21.60
CA MET A 364 3.58 -15.29 20.54
C MET A 364 2.94 -15.86 19.29
N PHE A 365 1.84 -16.61 19.42
CA PHE A 365 1.23 -17.35 18.31
C PHE A 365 0.07 -16.63 17.65
N SER A 366 -0.47 -15.58 18.26
CA SER A 366 -1.66 -14.91 17.75
C SER A 366 -1.38 -13.63 16.93
N ASN A 367 -0.21 -13.00 17.12
CA ASN A 367 0.07 -11.72 16.50
C ASN A 367 1.42 -11.71 15.76
N PRO A 368 1.46 -11.22 14.52
CA PRO A 368 2.72 -11.05 13.79
C PRO A 368 3.60 -9.98 14.45
N ILE A 369 4.91 -10.11 14.25
CA ILE A 369 5.90 -9.13 14.72
C ILE A 369 5.51 -7.73 14.23
N HIS A 370 5.41 -6.76 15.15
CA HIS A 370 5.03 -5.39 14.83
C HIS A 370 6.17 -4.58 14.19
N ASN A 371 6.91 -5.21 13.26
CA ASN A 371 7.95 -4.57 12.46
C ASN A 371 8.16 -5.35 11.16
N ILE A 372 7.80 -4.77 10.01
CA ILE A 372 7.92 -5.45 8.71
C ILE A 372 9.37 -5.75 8.33
N TRP A 373 10.32 -4.96 8.79
CA TRP A 373 11.73 -5.15 8.45
C TRP A 373 12.30 -6.37 9.16
N ILE A 374 11.89 -6.59 10.40
CA ILE A 374 12.22 -7.80 11.16
C ILE A 374 11.54 -9.00 10.50
N ILE A 375 10.22 -8.94 10.23
CA ILE A 375 9.53 -10.03 9.53
C ILE A 375 10.26 -10.40 8.24
N LEU A 376 10.61 -9.42 7.42
CA LEU A 376 11.25 -9.68 6.13
C LEU A 376 12.68 -10.23 6.26
N ILE A 377 13.42 -9.84 7.29
CA ILE A 377 14.76 -10.41 7.51
C ILE A 377 14.69 -11.82 8.07
N ASP A 378 13.72 -12.11 8.94
CA ASP A 378 13.48 -13.43 9.50
C ASP A 378 13.04 -14.43 8.45
N GLU A 379 12.14 -14.00 7.56
CA GLU A 379 11.58 -14.86 6.52
C GLU A 379 12.52 -15.04 5.32
N LEU A 380 13.27 -14.01 4.94
CA LEU A 380 14.14 -14.01 3.76
C LEU A 380 15.63 -14.17 4.06
N GLY A 381 16.04 -13.99 5.31
CA GLY A 381 17.44 -13.87 5.69
C GLY A 381 18.14 -12.68 5.02
N LEU A 382 19.41 -12.51 5.29
CA LEU A 382 20.21 -11.42 4.69
C LEU A 382 20.27 -11.50 3.16
N VAL A 383 20.33 -12.72 2.60
CA VAL A 383 20.42 -12.93 1.15
C VAL A 383 19.18 -12.44 0.41
N GLY A 384 18.00 -12.62 0.97
CA GLY A 384 16.77 -12.11 0.37
C GLY A 384 16.47 -10.67 0.76
N PHE A 385 16.76 -10.28 2.00
CA PHE A 385 16.45 -8.95 2.53
C PHE A 385 17.30 -7.82 1.91
N LEU A 386 18.62 -8.03 1.76
CA LEU A 386 19.53 -6.98 1.25
C LEU A 386 19.16 -6.51 -0.17
N PRO A 387 18.82 -7.37 -1.14
CA PRO A 387 18.33 -6.92 -2.45
C PRO A 387 17.04 -6.10 -2.36
N LEU A 388 16.11 -6.46 -1.45
CA LEU A 388 14.88 -5.71 -1.23
C LEU A 388 15.17 -4.31 -0.68
N LEU A 389 16.05 -4.21 0.33
CA LEU A 389 16.52 -2.94 0.87
C LEU A 389 17.24 -2.11 -0.21
N GLY A 390 18.10 -2.76 -1.01
CA GLY A 390 18.76 -2.15 -2.16
C GLY A 390 17.76 -1.59 -3.18
N PHE A 391 16.64 -2.30 -3.43
CA PHE A 391 15.57 -1.82 -4.30
C PHE A 391 14.91 -0.56 -3.74
N VAL A 392 14.60 -0.50 -2.45
CA VAL A 392 14.01 0.67 -1.79
C VAL A 392 14.94 1.88 -1.90
N ILE A 393 16.22 1.70 -1.61
CA ILE A 393 17.24 2.76 -1.73
C ILE A 393 17.35 3.24 -3.19
N TRP A 394 17.43 2.32 -4.14
CA TRP A 394 17.49 2.64 -5.57
C TRP A 394 16.22 3.37 -6.03
N TYR A 395 15.05 2.95 -5.57
CA TYR A 395 13.78 3.58 -5.89
C TYR A 395 13.77 5.06 -5.49
N ILE A 396 14.19 5.36 -4.27
CA ILE A 396 14.30 6.73 -3.74
C ILE A 396 15.37 7.52 -4.51
N ALA A 397 16.56 6.95 -4.69
CA ALA A 397 17.68 7.61 -5.36
C ALA A 397 17.35 8.00 -6.81
N THR A 398 16.55 7.18 -7.51
CA THR A 398 16.18 7.44 -8.90
C THR A 398 14.93 8.31 -9.07
N PHE A 399 14.22 8.63 -7.98
CA PHE A 399 12.97 9.40 -8.01
C PHE A 399 13.13 10.75 -8.73
N LYS A 400 14.17 11.53 -8.39
CA LYS A 400 14.44 12.83 -9.00
C LYS A 400 14.61 12.72 -10.53
N ARG A 401 15.33 11.67 -11.00
CA ARG A 401 15.54 11.43 -12.43
C ARG A 401 14.21 11.11 -13.13
N ARG A 402 13.38 10.22 -12.55
CA ARG A 402 12.07 9.85 -13.10
C ARG A 402 11.15 11.05 -13.23
N THR A 403 11.11 11.92 -12.23
CA THR A 403 10.24 13.10 -12.24
C THR A 403 10.72 14.20 -13.17
N ARG A 404 12.03 14.38 -13.34
CA ARG A 404 12.60 15.36 -14.27
C ARG A 404 12.42 14.97 -15.73
N SER A 405 12.50 13.68 -16.03
CA SER A 405 12.42 13.17 -17.40
C SER A 405 11.01 13.21 -17.98
N SER A 406 9.98 13.42 -17.14
CA SER A 406 8.60 13.42 -17.61
C SER A 406 7.91 14.78 -17.46
N ARG A 407 7.34 15.27 -18.56
CA ARG A 407 6.39 16.40 -18.58
C ARG A 407 4.96 15.94 -18.32
N ASN A 408 4.71 14.64 -18.32
CA ASN A 408 3.38 14.05 -18.14
C ASN A 408 2.91 14.21 -16.68
N ARG A 409 1.83 14.97 -16.48
CA ARG A 409 1.24 15.22 -15.16
C ARG A 409 0.73 13.95 -14.49
N TYR A 410 0.07 13.08 -15.23
CA TYR A 410 -0.47 11.83 -14.70
C TYR A 410 0.63 10.91 -14.21
N TYR A 411 1.73 10.83 -14.96
CA TYR A 411 2.91 10.08 -14.53
C TYR A 411 3.56 10.71 -13.28
N ASN A 412 3.60 12.03 -13.19
CA ASN A 412 4.12 12.71 -12.00
C ASN A 412 3.26 12.43 -10.75
N ILE A 413 1.93 12.30 -10.89
CA ILE A 413 1.07 11.86 -9.78
C ILE A 413 1.51 10.49 -9.28
N LEU A 414 1.69 9.50 -10.18
CA LEU A 414 2.16 8.15 -9.80
C LEU A 414 3.52 8.19 -9.11
N ASN A 415 4.48 8.94 -9.64
CA ASN A 415 5.81 9.04 -9.05
C ASN A 415 5.77 9.63 -7.64
N ILE A 416 5.05 10.73 -7.44
CA ILE A 416 4.94 11.38 -6.13
C ILE A 416 4.20 10.46 -5.15
N SER A 417 3.12 9.80 -5.60
CA SER A 417 2.40 8.82 -4.78
C SER A 417 3.28 7.65 -4.38
N GLY A 418 4.03 7.08 -5.32
CA GLY A 418 4.95 5.99 -5.03
C GLY A 418 6.06 6.37 -4.05
N LEU A 419 6.64 7.59 -4.17
CA LEU A 419 7.60 8.09 -3.18
C LEU A 419 6.97 8.19 -1.79
N GLY A 420 5.79 8.80 -1.69
CA GLY A 420 5.11 8.98 -0.41
C GLY A 420 4.74 7.64 0.23
N VAL A 421 4.30 6.65 -0.56
CA VAL A 421 4.04 5.29 -0.08
C VAL A 421 5.31 4.63 0.45
N VAL A 422 6.45 4.77 -0.24
CA VAL A 422 7.74 4.26 0.25
C VAL A 422 8.16 4.97 1.54
N CYS A 423 7.91 6.28 1.67
CA CYS A 423 8.12 6.98 2.94
C CYS A 423 7.23 6.42 4.07
N CYS A 424 5.95 6.13 3.77
CA CYS A 424 5.05 5.49 4.73
C CYS A 424 5.58 4.10 5.14
N TRP A 425 6.04 3.28 4.20
CA TRP A 425 6.65 1.99 4.49
C TRP A 425 7.86 2.09 5.41
N LEU A 426 8.75 3.06 5.13
CA LEU A 426 9.95 3.27 5.93
C LEU A 426 9.65 3.72 7.36
N VAL A 427 8.59 4.48 7.58
CA VAL A 427 8.21 4.96 8.91
C VAL A 427 7.33 3.95 9.63
N GLN A 428 6.22 3.56 9.03
CA GLN A 428 5.22 2.70 9.65
C GLN A 428 5.67 1.27 9.79
N GLY A 429 6.45 0.77 8.83
CA GLY A 429 7.00 -0.58 8.88
C GLY A 429 7.92 -0.86 10.08
N ASN A 430 8.43 0.19 10.75
CA ASN A 430 9.20 0.02 11.99
C ASN A 430 8.35 -0.23 13.24
N SER A 431 7.04 -0.11 13.13
CA SER A 431 6.15 -0.17 14.29
C SER A 431 4.87 -0.97 14.05
N ASP A 432 4.70 -1.54 12.86
CA ASP A 432 3.50 -2.28 12.51
C ASP A 432 3.73 -3.22 11.30
N TRP A 433 2.98 -4.31 11.26
CA TRP A 433 2.93 -5.27 10.15
C TRP A 433 1.84 -4.91 9.11
N ALA A 434 0.94 -3.99 9.44
CA ALA A 434 -0.20 -3.60 8.60
C ALA A 434 0.17 -3.31 7.12
N PRO A 435 1.37 -2.78 6.76
CA PRO A 435 1.77 -2.64 5.36
C PRO A 435 1.82 -3.95 4.56
N LEU A 436 1.98 -5.11 5.20
CA LEU A 436 1.98 -6.43 4.55
C LEU A 436 0.59 -7.00 4.34
N THR A 437 -0.46 -6.44 4.94
CA THR A 437 -1.84 -6.89 4.70
C THR A 437 -2.15 -6.86 3.19
N PRO A 438 -2.73 -7.91 2.58
CA PRO A 438 -2.87 -8.04 1.13
C PRO A 438 -3.50 -6.84 0.43
N GLN A 439 -4.52 -6.21 1.02
CA GLN A 439 -5.20 -5.04 0.46
C GLN A 439 -4.31 -3.80 0.48
N VAL A 440 -3.60 -3.61 1.59
CA VAL A 440 -2.68 -2.49 1.80
C VAL A 440 -1.46 -2.65 0.90
N LEU A 441 -0.89 -3.86 0.86
CA LEU A 441 0.24 -4.22 0.01
C LEU A 441 -0.12 -4.03 -1.47
N ASN A 442 -1.31 -4.50 -1.90
CA ASN A 442 -1.78 -4.35 -3.27
C ASN A 442 -1.85 -2.86 -3.69
N LEU A 443 -2.44 -2.00 -2.86
CA LEU A 443 -2.52 -0.56 -3.17
C LEU A 443 -1.12 0.08 -3.21
N SER A 444 -0.25 -0.27 -2.29
CA SER A 444 1.10 0.30 -2.21
C SER A 444 1.96 -0.10 -3.41
N LEU A 445 1.99 -1.38 -3.74
CA LEU A 445 2.72 -1.91 -4.88
C LEU A 445 2.17 -1.36 -6.20
N MET A 446 0.85 -1.12 -6.30
CA MET A 446 0.26 -0.46 -7.47
C MET A 446 0.93 0.89 -7.74
N PHE A 447 1.09 1.75 -6.74
CA PHE A 447 1.75 3.04 -6.93
C PHE A 447 3.24 2.89 -7.26
N VAL A 448 3.96 2.01 -6.55
CA VAL A 448 5.39 1.78 -6.77
C VAL A 448 5.64 1.22 -8.17
N VAL A 449 4.96 0.13 -8.54
CA VAL A 449 5.18 -0.56 -9.83
C VAL A 449 4.77 0.32 -11.01
N LEU A 450 3.60 0.96 -10.95
CA LEU A 450 3.14 1.84 -12.04
C LEU A 450 4.05 3.06 -12.22
N SER A 451 4.66 3.58 -11.15
CA SER A 451 5.61 4.69 -11.22
C SER A 451 6.93 4.31 -11.91
N LEU A 452 7.28 3.02 -11.94
CA LEU A 452 8.47 2.53 -12.65
C LEU A 452 8.25 2.37 -14.15
N ASN A 453 7.01 2.49 -14.63
CA ASN A 453 6.69 2.31 -16.04
C ASN A 453 7.19 3.49 -16.89
N ARG A 454 8.30 3.27 -17.61
CA ARG A 454 8.92 4.28 -18.48
C ARG A 454 8.03 4.72 -19.64
N HIS A 455 7.10 3.88 -20.09
CA HIS A 455 6.16 4.26 -21.16
C HIS A 455 5.21 5.36 -20.71
N TYR A 456 4.80 5.35 -19.46
CA TYR A 456 3.98 6.41 -18.89
C TYR A 456 4.71 7.76 -18.85
N ALA A 457 6.03 7.73 -18.67
CA ALA A 457 6.86 8.93 -18.72
C ALA A 457 6.97 9.53 -20.13
N ALA A 458 6.92 8.65 -21.15
CA ALA A 458 7.05 9.03 -22.56
C ALA A 458 5.72 9.37 -23.24
N GLU A 459 4.57 9.08 -22.61
CA GLU A 459 3.26 9.47 -23.14
C GLU A 459 3.13 11.00 -23.18
N GLU A 460 3.09 11.57 -24.37
CA GLU A 460 2.80 12.99 -24.55
C GLU A 460 1.29 13.22 -24.50
N HIS A 461 0.86 14.15 -23.66
CA HIS A 461 -0.52 14.61 -23.61
C HIS A 461 -0.58 16.07 -24.04
N PRO A 462 -1.25 16.37 -25.15
CA PRO A 462 -1.38 17.73 -25.68
C PRO A 462 -2.07 18.69 -24.67
N GLU A 463 -2.85 18.19 -23.72
CA GLU A 463 -3.51 18.99 -22.69
C GLU A 463 -2.52 19.66 -21.69
N PHE A 464 -1.23 19.32 -21.74
CA PHE A 464 -0.20 19.83 -20.83
C PHE A 464 1.01 20.39 -21.57
N GLU A 465 0.75 21.05 -22.67
CA GLU A 465 1.68 22.02 -23.21
C GLU A 465 2.11 22.95 -22.06
N SER A 466 3.41 23.12 -21.82
CA SER A 466 3.86 24.06 -20.79
C SER A 466 3.21 25.41 -21.09
N VAL A 467 2.90 26.22 -20.07
CA VAL A 467 2.38 27.59 -20.27
C VAL A 467 3.26 28.38 -21.25
N GLU A 468 4.57 28.08 -21.29
CA GLU A 468 5.53 28.65 -22.23
C GLU A 468 5.36 28.08 -23.65
N ALA A 469 5.11 26.78 -23.80
CA ALA A 469 4.86 26.18 -25.10
C ALA A 469 3.49 26.63 -25.66
N TYR A 470 2.46 26.73 -24.81
CA TYR A 470 1.18 27.32 -25.16
C TYR A 470 1.33 28.80 -25.61
N LYS A 471 2.08 29.61 -24.84
CA LYS A 471 2.37 31.00 -25.18
C LYS A 471 3.18 31.11 -26.47
N ARG A 472 4.14 30.21 -26.75
CA ARG A 472 4.87 30.18 -28.02
C ARG A 472 3.98 29.81 -29.18
N ARG A 473 3.05 28.86 -29.01
CA ARG A 473 2.11 28.47 -30.04
C ARG A 473 1.10 29.56 -30.31
N MET A 474 0.58 30.26 -29.29
CA MET A 474 -0.28 31.41 -29.44
C MET A 474 0.42 32.56 -30.18
N ARG A 475 1.66 32.89 -29.80
CA ARG A 475 2.47 33.89 -30.49
C ARG A 475 2.77 33.52 -31.96
N ALA A 476 3.01 32.23 -32.22
CA ALA A 476 3.23 31.74 -33.58
C ALA A 476 1.95 31.79 -34.42
N ALA A 477 0.77 31.54 -33.81
CA ALA A 477 -0.51 31.67 -34.45
C ALA A 477 -0.85 33.15 -34.74
N GLU A 478 -0.64 34.02 -33.75
CA GLU A 478 -0.79 35.49 -33.93
C GLU A 478 0.12 36.03 -35.02
N ALA A 479 1.39 35.61 -35.08
CA ALA A 479 2.32 36.00 -36.13
C ALA A 479 1.95 35.44 -37.52
N SER A 480 1.26 34.27 -37.58
CA SER A 480 0.78 33.72 -38.84
C SER A 480 -0.49 34.44 -39.35
N ASP A 481 -1.35 34.90 -38.45
CA ASP A 481 -2.54 35.67 -38.79
C ASP A 481 -2.16 37.11 -39.25
N GLU A 482 -1.17 37.74 -38.59
CA GLU A 482 -0.60 39.03 -39.05
C GLU A 482 0.09 38.90 -40.41
N ALA A 483 0.68 37.74 -40.74
CA ALA A 483 1.29 37.52 -42.04
C ALA A 483 0.28 37.35 -43.19
N ILE A 484 -0.96 36.96 -42.88
CA ILE A 484 -2.05 36.82 -43.86
C ILE A 484 -2.72 38.16 -44.17
N GLU A 485 -2.71 39.13 -43.23
CA GLU A 485 -3.29 40.47 -43.44
C GLU A 485 -2.39 41.42 -44.26
N VAL A 486 -1.14 41.08 -44.52
CA VAL A 486 -0.15 41.93 -45.22
C VAL A 486 0.04 41.56 -46.68
N VAL A 487 -0.88 40.89 -47.36
CA VAL A 487 -0.85 40.76 -48.83
C VAL A 487 -1.68 41.88 -49.42
N PRO A 488 -1.08 42.98 -49.91
CA PRO A 488 -1.82 44.01 -50.60
C PRO A 488 -2.34 43.49 -51.92
N ALA A 489 -3.57 43.82 -52.23
CA ALA A 489 -4.28 43.51 -53.47
C ALA A 489 -3.61 44.15 -54.75
#